data_c7140c290757b294dd1eef70b1b431f3
#
_entry.id   c7140c290757b294dd1eef70b1b431f3
#
_cell.length_a   1.000
_cell.length_b   1.000
_cell.length_c   1.000
_cell.angle_alpha   90.00
_cell.angle_beta   90.00
_cell.angle_gamma   90.00
#
_symmetry.space_group_name_H-M   'P 1'
#
loop_
_entity.id
_entity.type
_entity.pdbx_description
1 polymer ?
#
loop_
_entity_poly.entity_id
_entity_poly.type
_entity_poly.pdbx_seq_one_letter_code
_entity_poly.pdbx_strand_id
1 'polypeptide(L)'
;EISLGLVGSEMCIRDRSWYLKHFKYKQEIMIGYSDSSKDAGKLAASWAQYCTQERLQKISNKHKVKLTLFHGRGGSVGRGGGPIYEALLSQPPGTVNCRTRVTEQGEIIQQKFGTESLAEYSLGTYIGSVLEATLSPPIKPKENWRKLMNDMSVVASYAYRYNLRKDKNFLRYYYRVTPQKILEHLFIGSRPSKRNKSKDIKSLRAIPWVFAWTQIRFIVPAWLGTLEALKLAERGQNNKILKDMLNNWPFFYAMMDMLDMVLAKTDQRIIKFYEECLGDKNLKNTGEKLRKQLSTLIYFCLLYTSDAADE
;
A
#
# COMPACT_ATOMS: atom_id res chain seq x y z
N GLU A 1 8.96 15.22 0.08
CA GLU A 1 10.11 14.27 0.08
C GLU A 1 10.11 13.31 -1.11
N ILE A 2 8.95 12.84 -1.57
CA ILE A 2 8.87 12.04 -2.81
C ILE A 2 9.28 12.86 -4.03
N SER A 3 8.98 14.16 -4.05
CA SER A 3 9.38 15.08 -5.11
C SER A 3 10.89 15.32 -5.16
N LEU A 4 11.57 15.33 -4.01
CA LEU A 4 13.04 15.50 -3.95
C LEU A 4 13.79 14.29 -4.53
N GLY A 5 13.28 13.06 -4.30
CA GLY A 5 13.83 11.86 -4.92
C GLY A 5 13.66 11.84 -6.44
N LEU A 6 12.56 12.37 -6.95
CA LEU A 6 12.31 12.53 -8.39
C LEU A 6 13.26 13.55 -9.01
N VAL A 7 13.49 14.68 -8.33
CA VAL A 7 14.44 15.71 -8.80
C VAL A 7 15.86 15.14 -8.90
N GLY A 8 16.30 14.36 -7.91
CA GLY A 8 17.59 13.67 -7.96
C GLY A 8 17.69 12.69 -9.14
N SER A 9 16.63 11.94 -9.41
CA SER A 9 16.59 11.00 -10.55
C SER A 9 16.60 11.73 -11.90
N GLU A 10 15.89 12.85 -12.03
CA GLU A 10 15.94 13.70 -13.23
C GLU A 10 17.34 14.24 -13.50
N MET A 11 18.03 14.74 -12.47
CA MET A 11 19.39 15.24 -12.60
C MET A 11 20.35 14.15 -13.06
N CYS A 12 20.27 12.95 -12.49
CA CYS A 12 21.14 11.83 -12.87
C CYS A 12 20.92 11.36 -14.32
N ILE A 13 19.70 11.42 -14.83
CA ILE A 13 19.35 11.01 -16.18
C ILE A 13 19.68 12.11 -17.20
N ARG A 14 19.40 13.37 -16.86
CA ARG A 14 19.47 14.50 -17.79
C ARG A 14 20.90 15.01 -18.03
N ASP A 15 21.70 15.12 -16.99
CA ASP A 15 22.89 15.96 -17.01
C ASP A 15 24.22 15.19 -17.22
N ARG A 16 24.18 13.85 -17.38
CA ARG A 16 25.42 13.05 -17.48
C ARG A 16 25.40 12.06 -18.62
N SER A 17 25.76 12.53 -19.79
CA SER A 17 25.89 11.67 -20.99
C SER A 17 26.81 10.47 -20.78
N TRP A 18 27.89 10.59 -19.99
CA TRP A 18 28.78 9.50 -19.64
C TRP A 18 28.04 8.42 -18.79
N TYR A 19 27.16 8.80 -17.86
CA TYR A 19 26.39 7.87 -17.05
C TYR A 19 25.45 7.04 -17.93
N LEU A 20 24.73 7.72 -18.83
CA LEU A 20 23.82 7.04 -19.76
C LEU A 20 24.55 6.05 -20.66
N LYS A 21 25.71 6.43 -21.18
CA LYS A 21 26.56 5.54 -22.02
C LYS A 21 27.09 4.37 -21.19
N HIS A 22 27.63 4.63 -20.00
CA HIS A 22 28.18 3.61 -19.11
C HIS A 22 27.16 2.55 -18.73
N PHE A 23 25.95 2.94 -18.37
CA PHE A 23 24.84 2.04 -18.02
C PHE A 23 24.00 1.60 -19.24
N LYS A 24 24.48 1.79 -20.45
CA LYS A 24 23.82 1.39 -21.71
C LYS A 24 22.37 1.89 -21.80
N TYR A 25 22.12 3.12 -21.35
CA TYR A 25 20.79 3.75 -21.29
C TYR A 25 19.76 2.97 -20.45
N LYS A 26 20.22 2.26 -19.42
CA LYS A 26 19.34 1.53 -18.47
C LYS A 26 19.36 2.22 -17.12
N GLN A 27 18.19 2.35 -16.50
CA GLN A 27 18.04 2.87 -15.14
C GLN A 27 17.09 1.98 -14.36
N GLU A 28 17.46 1.68 -13.12
CA GLU A 28 16.60 0.99 -12.18
C GLU A 28 16.24 1.93 -11.04
N ILE A 29 14.94 1.98 -10.68
CA ILE A 29 14.43 2.85 -9.60
C ILE A 29 13.55 2.04 -8.68
N MET A 30 13.85 2.07 -7.38
CA MET A 30 13.09 1.39 -6.36
C MET A 30 11.86 2.18 -5.96
N ILE A 31 10.70 1.54 -5.96
CA ILE A 31 9.44 2.06 -5.43
C ILE A 31 9.25 1.54 -4.00
N GLY A 32 9.21 2.46 -3.04
CA GLY A 32 9.01 2.14 -1.62
C GLY A 32 7.53 2.04 -1.26
N TYR A 33 7.12 0.92 -0.68
CA TYR A 33 5.72 0.65 -0.32
C TYR A 33 5.43 0.89 1.16
N SER A 34 6.15 0.22 2.05
CA SER A 34 5.84 0.20 3.48
C SER A 34 6.08 1.55 4.16
N ASP A 35 7.19 2.23 3.87
CA ASP A 35 7.51 3.51 4.51
C ASP A 35 6.55 4.62 4.07
N SER A 36 6.20 4.67 2.78
CA SER A 36 5.20 5.64 2.28
C SER A 36 3.82 5.40 2.91
N SER A 37 3.38 4.14 3.03
CA SER A 37 2.10 3.80 3.66
C SER A 37 2.10 4.17 5.15
N LYS A 38 3.21 3.98 5.86
CA LYS A 38 3.35 4.39 7.26
C LYS A 38 3.20 5.91 7.43
N ASP A 39 3.71 6.70 6.50
CA ASP A 39 3.73 8.16 6.63
C ASP A 39 2.48 8.86 6.07
N ALA A 40 1.80 8.27 5.09
CA ALA A 40 0.66 8.89 4.40
C ALA A 40 -0.67 8.13 4.53
N GLY A 41 -0.66 6.90 5.04
CA GLY A 41 -1.78 5.96 4.95
C GLY A 41 -1.77 5.18 3.64
N LYS A 42 -2.41 4.01 3.64
CA LYS A 42 -2.31 3.05 2.52
C LYS A 42 -2.88 3.60 1.22
N LEU A 43 -4.10 4.15 1.23
CA LEU A 43 -4.77 4.66 0.03
C LEU A 43 -3.95 5.79 -0.63
N ALA A 44 -3.58 6.79 0.14
CA ALA A 44 -2.82 7.93 -0.36
C ALA A 44 -1.43 7.53 -0.87
N ALA A 45 -0.75 6.60 -0.17
CA ALA A 45 0.54 6.09 -0.60
C ALA A 45 0.44 5.31 -1.92
N SER A 46 -0.59 4.47 -2.09
CA SER A 46 -0.81 3.71 -3.33
C SER A 46 -1.02 4.64 -4.52
N TRP A 47 -1.83 5.67 -4.36
CA TRP A 47 -2.04 6.68 -5.41
C TRP A 47 -0.77 7.47 -5.75
N ALA A 48 -0.03 7.93 -4.73
CA ALA A 48 1.24 8.62 -4.94
C ALA A 48 2.27 7.74 -5.67
N GLN A 49 2.31 6.44 -5.36
CA GLN A 49 3.17 5.47 -6.05
C GLN A 49 2.76 5.33 -7.52
N TYR A 50 1.46 5.22 -7.81
CA TYR A 50 0.95 5.16 -9.19
C TYR A 50 1.37 6.40 -9.99
N CYS A 51 1.09 7.59 -9.49
CA CYS A 51 1.46 8.85 -10.14
C CYS A 51 2.97 9.00 -10.31
N THR A 52 3.76 8.54 -9.34
CA THR A 52 5.22 8.58 -9.40
C THR A 52 5.74 7.70 -10.52
N GLN A 53 5.22 6.49 -10.65
CA GLN A 53 5.59 5.56 -11.73
C GLN A 53 5.28 6.14 -13.11
N GLU A 54 4.10 6.74 -13.29
CA GLU A 54 3.75 7.42 -14.56
C GLU A 54 4.72 8.56 -14.89
N ARG A 55 5.10 9.37 -13.89
CA ARG A 55 6.05 10.47 -14.09
C ARG A 55 7.42 9.95 -14.46
N LEU A 56 7.91 8.92 -13.78
CA LEU A 56 9.19 8.27 -14.07
C LEU A 56 9.21 7.70 -15.48
N GLN A 57 8.13 7.06 -15.91
CA GLN A 57 8.01 6.52 -17.26
C GLN A 57 8.05 7.62 -18.33
N LYS A 58 7.33 8.72 -18.11
CA LYS A 58 7.35 9.89 -19.01
C LYS A 58 8.75 10.48 -19.14
N ILE A 59 9.45 10.65 -18.02
CA ILE A 59 10.83 11.18 -18.00
C ILE A 59 11.77 10.23 -18.73
N SER A 60 11.69 8.94 -18.42
CA SER A 60 12.54 7.92 -19.03
C SER A 60 12.37 7.86 -20.56
N ASN A 61 11.13 7.93 -21.03
CA ASN A 61 10.82 7.97 -22.47
C ASN A 61 11.39 9.23 -23.14
N LYS A 62 11.22 10.41 -22.48
CA LYS A 62 11.78 11.68 -22.99
C LYS A 62 13.30 11.61 -23.16
N HIS A 63 14.00 10.93 -22.26
CA HIS A 63 15.45 10.81 -22.29
C HIS A 63 15.95 9.50 -22.95
N LYS A 64 15.03 8.72 -23.56
CA LYS A 64 15.35 7.43 -24.22
C LYS A 64 16.06 6.44 -23.29
N VAL A 65 15.70 6.45 -22.00
CA VAL A 65 16.25 5.55 -20.97
C VAL A 65 15.31 4.35 -20.80
N LYS A 66 15.86 3.16 -20.78
CA LYS A 66 15.14 1.91 -20.46
C LYS A 66 14.98 1.82 -18.96
N LEU A 67 13.81 2.19 -18.45
CA LEU A 67 13.47 2.15 -17.03
C LEU A 67 13.07 0.73 -16.62
N THR A 68 13.60 0.27 -15.48
CA THR A 68 13.09 -0.88 -14.74
C THR A 68 12.64 -0.40 -13.36
N LEU A 69 11.37 -0.60 -13.03
CA LEU A 69 10.87 -0.31 -11.71
C LEU A 69 11.10 -1.51 -10.80
N PHE A 70 11.69 -1.25 -9.65
CA PHE A 70 11.97 -2.24 -8.63
C PHE A 70 10.96 -2.10 -7.49
N HIS A 71 10.06 -3.07 -7.35
CA HIS A 71 8.96 -3.05 -6.39
C HIS A 71 9.36 -3.70 -5.07
N GLY A 72 9.56 -2.88 -4.04
CA GLY A 72 9.80 -3.32 -2.66
C GLY A 72 8.50 -3.65 -1.93
N ARG A 73 7.72 -4.62 -2.41
CA ARG A 73 6.43 -5.01 -1.81
C ARG A 73 6.63 -5.83 -0.55
N GLY A 74 5.75 -5.65 0.44
CA GLY A 74 5.73 -6.51 1.62
C GLY A 74 5.12 -7.88 1.31
N GLY A 75 5.50 -8.91 2.06
CA GLY A 75 4.99 -10.27 1.85
C GLY A 75 3.53 -10.46 2.26
N SER A 76 3.11 -9.88 3.38
CA SER A 76 1.74 -10.01 3.86
C SER A 76 0.80 -8.96 3.25
N VAL A 77 -0.51 -9.27 3.20
CA VAL A 77 -1.55 -8.37 2.65
C VAL A 77 -1.54 -7.01 3.38
N GLY A 78 -1.42 -6.99 4.70
CA GLY A 78 -1.33 -5.75 5.49
C GLY A 78 -0.10 -4.88 5.17
N ARG A 79 0.92 -5.45 4.50
CA ARG A 79 2.12 -4.75 4.02
C ARG A 79 2.13 -4.48 2.52
N GLY A 80 1.02 -4.77 1.84
CA GLY A 80 0.88 -4.59 0.40
C GLY A 80 1.22 -5.83 -0.44
N GLY A 81 1.39 -7.00 0.20
CA GLY A 81 1.41 -8.29 -0.48
C GLY A 81 0.01 -8.68 -0.90
N GLY A 82 -0.15 -9.08 -2.13
CA GLY A 82 -1.41 -9.55 -2.71
C GLY A 82 -1.11 -10.42 -3.92
N PRO A 83 -2.14 -10.89 -4.61
CA PRO A 83 -1.95 -11.69 -5.81
C PRO A 83 -1.04 -10.97 -6.81
N ILE A 84 -0.14 -11.74 -7.43
CA ILE A 84 0.91 -11.19 -8.31
C ILE A 84 0.29 -10.64 -9.59
N TYR A 85 -0.66 -11.38 -10.15
CA TYR A 85 -1.32 -11.05 -11.41
C TYR A 85 -1.99 -9.67 -11.33
N GLU A 86 -2.90 -9.47 -10.40
CA GLU A 86 -3.61 -8.21 -10.19
C GLU A 86 -2.65 -7.07 -9.86
N ALA A 87 -1.62 -7.38 -9.10
CA ALA A 87 -0.61 -6.40 -8.72
C ALA A 87 0.21 -5.88 -9.90
N LEU A 88 0.50 -6.70 -10.91
CA LEU A 88 1.23 -6.29 -12.10
C LEU A 88 0.31 -5.59 -13.11
N LEU A 89 -0.91 -6.08 -13.30
CA LEU A 89 -1.89 -5.46 -14.19
C LEU A 89 -2.49 -4.17 -13.63
N SER A 90 -2.36 -3.90 -12.33
CA SER A 90 -2.76 -2.63 -11.72
C SER A 90 -1.72 -1.51 -11.85
N GLN A 91 -0.55 -1.78 -12.42
CA GLN A 91 0.48 -0.76 -12.61
C GLN A 91 0.10 0.21 -13.74
N PRO A 92 0.65 1.44 -13.74
CA PRO A 92 0.44 2.35 -14.86
C PRO A 92 0.90 1.76 -16.19
N PRO A 93 0.16 1.99 -17.28
CA PRO A 93 0.49 1.43 -18.59
C PRO A 93 1.91 1.80 -19.04
N GLY A 94 2.63 0.81 -19.54
CA GLY A 94 4.01 0.95 -20.02
C GLY A 94 5.09 0.93 -18.94
N THR A 95 4.72 0.83 -17.65
CA THR A 95 5.68 0.70 -16.55
C THR A 95 6.17 -0.73 -16.36
N VAL A 96 5.36 -1.71 -16.77
CA VAL A 96 5.76 -3.11 -16.96
C VAL A 96 5.96 -3.30 -18.47
N ASN A 97 7.21 -3.46 -18.91
CA ASN A 97 7.54 -3.62 -20.32
C ASN A 97 8.63 -4.69 -20.48
N CYS A 98 8.21 -5.90 -20.78
CA CYS A 98 9.04 -7.11 -20.90
C CYS A 98 9.87 -7.44 -19.65
N ARG A 99 9.74 -6.67 -18.58
CA ARG A 99 10.49 -6.87 -17.34
C ARG A 99 9.81 -6.22 -16.14
N THR A 100 9.97 -6.87 -15.01
CA THR A 100 9.68 -6.33 -13.69
C THR A 100 10.73 -6.79 -12.71
N ARG A 101 10.96 -6.07 -11.63
CA ARG A 101 11.79 -6.50 -10.52
C ARG A 101 11.02 -6.36 -9.22
N VAL A 102 10.89 -7.45 -8.49
CA VAL A 102 10.16 -7.51 -7.21
C VAL A 102 11.09 -8.07 -6.14
N THR A 103 11.07 -7.48 -4.94
CA THR A 103 11.69 -8.12 -3.78
C THR A 103 10.67 -9.07 -3.16
N GLU A 104 10.99 -10.36 -3.18
CA GLU A 104 10.28 -11.31 -2.33
C GLU A 104 10.82 -11.23 -0.91
N GLN A 105 9.92 -11.15 0.05
CA GLN A 105 10.28 -11.09 1.47
C GLN A 105 10.58 -12.50 1.99
N GLY A 106 11.54 -12.62 2.91
CA GLY A 106 11.98 -13.91 3.42
C GLY A 106 10.86 -14.78 3.97
N GLU A 107 9.84 -14.16 4.59
CA GLU A 107 8.70 -14.85 5.18
C GLU A 107 7.78 -15.57 4.17
N ILE A 108 7.87 -15.24 2.88
CA ILE A 108 7.02 -15.85 1.84
C ILE A 108 7.79 -16.68 0.82
N ILE A 109 9.12 -16.70 0.87
CA ILE A 109 9.93 -17.45 -0.10
C ILE A 109 9.57 -18.91 -0.09
N GLN A 110 9.46 -19.55 1.09
CA GLN A 110 9.10 -20.94 1.20
C GLN A 110 7.69 -21.23 0.69
N GLN A 111 6.75 -20.30 0.87
CA GLN A 111 5.37 -20.46 0.40
C GLN A 111 5.25 -20.36 -1.12
N LYS A 112 6.13 -19.60 -1.77
CA LYS A 112 6.09 -19.39 -3.22
C LYS A 112 7.04 -20.31 -4.01
N PHE A 113 8.14 -20.72 -3.39
CA PHE A 113 9.24 -21.41 -4.08
C PHE A 113 9.76 -22.62 -3.30
N GLY A 114 9.08 -23.06 -2.25
CA GLY A 114 9.53 -24.14 -1.38
C GLY A 114 9.41 -25.55 -1.99
N THR A 115 8.61 -25.70 -3.04
CA THR A 115 8.50 -26.93 -3.84
C THR A 115 8.54 -26.58 -5.32
N GLU A 116 8.87 -27.55 -6.18
CA GLU A 116 8.94 -27.36 -7.62
C GLU A 116 7.60 -26.88 -8.19
N SER A 117 6.48 -27.49 -7.82
CA SER A 117 5.15 -27.08 -8.27
C SER A 117 4.74 -25.67 -7.84
N LEU A 118 5.08 -25.27 -6.61
CA LEU A 118 4.85 -23.88 -6.14
C LEU A 118 5.73 -22.88 -6.89
N ALA A 119 6.98 -23.25 -7.17
CA ALA A 119 7.89 -22.42 -7.92
C ALA A 119 7.43 -22.26 -9.38
N GLU A 120 7.04 -23.34 -10.03
CA GLU A 120 6.49 -23.33 -11.39
C GLU A 120 5.24 -22.45 -11.49
N TYR A 121 4.27 -22.64 -10.59
CA TYR A 121 3.08 -21.80 -10.52
C TYR A 121 3.40 -20.32 -10.32
N SER A 122 4.29 -20.03 -9.36
CA SER A 122 4.65 -18.64 -9.05
C SER A 122 5.38 -17.98 -10.22
N LEU A 123 6.36 -18.65 -10.81
CA LEU A 123 7.10 -18.14 -11.97
C LEU A 123 6.21 -18.02 -13.21
N GLY A 124 5.35 -18.99 -13.47
CA GLY A 124 4.36 -18.94 -14.54
C GLY A 124 3.44 -17.73 -14.41
N THR A 125 2.94 -17.47 -13.20
CA THR A 125 2.11 -16.29 -12.91
C THR A 125 2.88 -14.98 -13.16
N TYR A 126 4.15 -14.88 -12.74
CA TYR A 126 4.98 -13.70 -13.03
C TYR A 126 5.18 -13.50 -14.52
N ILE A 127 5.55 -14.55 -15.25
CA ILE A 127 5.81 -14.49 -16.69
C ILE A 127 4.53 -14.11 -17.44
N GLY A 128 3.41 -14.77 -17.16
CA GLY A 128 2.11 -14.49 -17.78
C GLY A 128 1.68 -13.04 -17.54
N SER A 129 1.74 -12.58 -16.29
CA SER A 129 1.36 -11.20 -15.95
C SER A 129 2.24 -10.14 -16.63
N VAL A 130 3.57 -10.39 -16.74
CA VAL A 130 4.48 -9.47 -17.43
C VAL A 130 4.22 -9.47 -18.94
N LEU A 131 3.97 -10.62 -19.54
CA LEU A 131 3.61 -10.71 -20.96
C LEU A 131 2.31 -9.97 -21.24
N GLU A 132 1.28 -10.21 -20.47
CA GLU A 132 -0.02 -9.56 -20.62
C GLU A 132 0.09 -8.04 -20.45
N ALA A 133 0.71 -7.57 -19.37
CA ALA A 133 0.91 -6.13 -19.15
C ALA A 133 1.75 -5.45 -20.24
N THR A 134 2.57 -6.22 -20.96
CA THR A 134 3.39 -5.73 -22.06
C THR A 134 2.61 -5.69 -23.38
N LEU A 135 1.88 -6.74 -23.69
CA LEU A 135 1.16 -6.92 -24.98
C LEU A 135 -0.20 -6.21 -24.95
N SER A 136 -0.87 -6.21 -23.81
CA SER A 136 -2.16 -5.56 -23.54
C SER A 136 -2.07 -4.65 -22.34
N PRO A 137 -1.40 -3.48 -22.45
CA PRO A 137 -1.20 -2.60 -21.32
C PRO A 137 -2.53 -2.18 -20.67
N PRO A 138 -2.58 -2.08 -19.31
CA PRO A 138 -3.77 -1.63 -18.62
C PRO A 138 -4.26 -0.27 -19.13
N ILE A 139 -5.55 0.00 -18.96
CA ILE A 139 -6.12 1.29 -19.39
C ILE A 139 -5.56 2.45 -18.56
N LYS A 140 -5.42 3.61 -19.21
CA LYS A 140 -5.10 4.86 -18.50
C LYS A 140 -6.32 5.34 -17.74
N PRO A 141 -6.14 5.87 -16.51
CA PRO A 141 -7.27 6.44 -15.79
C PRO A 141 -7.86 7.65 -16.52
N LYS A 142 -9.19 7.71 -16.56
CA LYS A 142 -9.95 8.86 -17.05
C LYS A 142 -9.66 10.09 -16.17
N GLU A 143 -9.84 11.29 -16.69
CA GLU A 143 -9.55 12.53 -15.96
C GLU A 143 -10.45 12.71 -14.72
N ASN A 144 -11.72 12.34 -14.81
CA ASN A 144 -12.65 12.35 -13.67
C ASN A 144 -12.23 11.34 -12.59
N TRP A 145 -11.68 10.17 -12.96
CA TRP A 145 -11.12 9.21 -12.02
C TRP A 145 -9.90 9.77 -11.29
N ARG A 146 -9.01 10.45 -12.01
CA ARG A 146 -7.84 11.10 -11.43
C ARG A 146 -8.24 12.18 -10.43
N LYS A 147 -9.22 13.00 -10.78
CA LYS A 147 -9.72 14.05 -9.90
C LYS A 147 -10.27 13.46 -8.61
N LEU A 148 -11.18 12.48 -8.72
CA LEU A 148 -11.77 11.83 -7.56
C LEU A 148 -10.69 11.14 -6.71
N MET A 149 -9.75 10.44 -7.33
CA MET A 149 -8.66 9.77 -6.61
C MET A 149 -7.71 10.75 -5.91
N ASN A 150 -7.46 11.91 -6.50
CA ASN A 150 -6.71 12.99 -5.84
C ASN A 150 -7.43 13.48 -4.58
N ASP A 151 -8.73 13.76 -4.69
CA ASP A 151 -9.54 14.24 -3.57
C ASP A 151 -9.62 13.18 -2.46
N MET A 152 -9.87 11.93 -2.81
CA MET A 152 -9.83 10.78 -1.88
C MET A 152 -8.48 10.65 -1.18
N SER A 153 -7.39 10.79 -1.92
CA SER A 153 -6.01 10.69 -1.39
C SER A 153 -5.70 11.78 -0.37
N VAL A 154 -6.13 13.02 -0.64
CA VAL A 154 -5.96 14.15 0.29
C VAL A 154 -6.72 13.89 1.58
N VAL A 155 -7.99 13.51 1.49
CA VAL A 155 -8.86 13.24 2.66
C VAL A 155 -8.31 12.06 3.46
N ALA A 156 -7.95 10.95 2.79
CA ALA A 156 -7.39 9.77 3.46
C ALA A 156 -6.09 10.10 4.20
N SER A 157 -5.18 10.81 3.55
CA SER A 157 -3.90 11.20 4.15
C SER A 157 -4.08 12.15 5.34
N TYR A 158 -5.01 13.09 5.24
CA TYR A 158 -5.33 13.99 6.34
C TYR A 158 -5.88 13.22 7.54
N ALA A 159 -6.89 12.37 7.34
CA ALA A 159 -7.50 11.57 8.38
C ALA A 159 -6.50 10.61 9.05
N TYR A 160 -5.66 9.94 8.26
CA TYR A 160 -4.58 9.10 8.76
C TYR A 160 -3.60 9.88 9.64
N ARG A 161 -3.07 10.99 9.12
CA ARG A 161 -2.08 11.82 9.83
C ARG A 161 -2.66 12.50 11.06
N TYR A 162 -3.94 12.87 11.04
CA TYR A 162 -4.61 13.44 12.20
C TYR A 162 -4.58 12.48 13.38
N ASN A 163 -4.97 11.21 13.18
CA ASN A 163 -4.90 10.20 14.22
C ASN A 163 -3.46 10.00 14.75
N LEU A 164 -2.48 9.97 13.87
CA LEU A 164 -1.09 9.71 14.26
C LEU A 164 -0.39 10.89 14.95
N ARG A 165 -0.74 12.12 14.60
CA ARG A 165 0.03 13.33 15.01
C ARG A 165 -0.74 14.23 15.96
N LYS A 166 -2.07 14.26 15.89
CA LYS A 166 -2.93 15.16 16.68
C LYS A 166 -3.67 14.45 17.80
N ASP A 167 -4.03 13.19 17.61
CA ASP A 167 -4.66 12.39 18.66
C ASP A 167 -3.59 11.81 19.61
N LYS A 168 -3.41 12.45 20.78
CA LYS A 168 -2.44 12.02 21.79
C LYS A 168 -2.72 10.61 22.33
N ASN A 169 -3.98 10.18 22.32
CA ASN A 169 -4.38 8.87 22.83
C ASN A 169 -4.13 7.75 21.82
N PHE A 170 -4.08 8.04 20.52
CA PHE A 170 -3.87 7.03 19.49
C PHE A 170 -2.51 6.30 19.65
N LEU A 171 -1.42 7.04 19.83
CA LEU A 171 -0.10 6.41 20.07
C LEU A 171 -0.01 5.74 21.44
N ARG A 172 -0.66 6.30 22.47
CA ARG A 172 -0.75 5.63 23.78
C ARG A 172 -1.51 4.31 23.65
N TYR A 173 -2.62 4.29 22.93
CA TYR A 173 -3.38 3.08 22.63
C TYR A 173 -2.51 2.04 21.91
N TYR A 174 -1.80 2.44 20.84
CA TYR A 174 -0.87 1.57 20.13
C TYR A 174 0.13 0.91 21.08
N TYR A 175 0.87 1.70 21.86
CA TYR A 175 1.90 1.18 22.76
C TYR A 175 1.34 0.34 23.91
N ARG A 176 0.09 0.50 24.26
CA ARG A 176 -0.53 -0.20 25.38
C ARG A 176 -1.21 -1.50 24.95
N VAL A 177 -1.97 -1.45 23.87
CA VAL A 177 -2.86 -2.54 23.43
C VAL A 177 -2.15 -3.53 22.49
N THR A 178 -1.12 -3.09 21.77
CA THR A 178 -0.38 -3.99 20.90
C THR A 178 0.86 -4.59 21.56
N PRO A 179 1.34 -5.78 21.14
CA PRO A 179 2.53 -6.42 21.69
C PRO A 179 3.84 -5.79 21.17
N GLN A 180 3.84 -4.50 20.87
CA GLN A 180 4.96 -3.78 20.26
C GLN A 180 6.26 -3.91 21.07
N LYS A 181 6.18 -3.91 22.41
CA LYS A 181 7.34 -4.07 23.28
C LYS A 181 8.04 -5.42 23.09
N ILE A 182 7.25 -6.48 22.91
CA ILE A 182 7.79 -7.83 22.68
C ILE A 182 8.43 -7.90 21.30
N LEU A 183 7.78 -7.30 20.28
CA LEU A 183 8.26 -7.28 18.91
C LEU A 183 9.58 -6.49 18.76
N GLU A 184 9.89 -5.56 19.66
CA GLU A 184 11.18 -4.85 19.67
C GLU A 184 12.39 -5.78 19.85
N HIS A 185 12.19 -6.90 20.55
CA HIS A 185 13.24 -7.89 20.82
C HIS A 185 13.32 -8.97 19.73
N LEU A 186 12.38 -9.02 18.80
CA LEU A 186 12.40 -9.96 17.71
C LEU A 186 13.17 -9.41 16.52
N PHE A 187 14.01 -10.24 15.93
CA PHE A 187 14.70 -9.91 14.67
C PHE A 187 13.75 -10.04 13.49
N ILE A 188 12.85 -9.04 13.33
CA ILE A 188 11.89 -8.98 12.24
C ILE A 188 12.43 -8.05 11.15
N GLY A 189 12.84 -8.63 10.03
CA GLY A 189 13.45 -7.91 8.91
C GLY A 189 14.95 -7.66 9.11
N SER A 190 15.58 -7.05 8.11
CA SER A 190 17.03 -6.84 8.01
C SER A 190 17.55 -5.64 8.81
N ARG A 191 16.70 -4.94 9.54
CA ARG A 191 17.05 -3.68 10.24
C ARG A 191 16.45 -3.64 11.65
N PRO A 192 17.06 -2.91 12.61
CA PRO A 192 16.51 -2.73 13.95
C PRO A 192 15.08 -2.20 13.92
N SER A 193 14.26 -2.57 14.91
CA SER A 193 12.83 -2.21 15.00
C SER A 193 12.60 -0.70 15.12
N LYS A 194 13.55 0.05 15.64
CA LYS A 194 13.51 1.52 15.79
C LYS A 194 14.71 2.19 15.14
N ARG A 195 14.51 3.43 14.67
CA ARG A 195 15.60 4.29 14.15
C ARG A 195 16.37 4.99 15.28
N ASN A 196 15.70 5.31 16.37
CA ASN A 196 16.25 5.92 17.59
C ASN A 196 15.42 5.53 18.81
N LYS A 197 15.84 5.94 20.02
CA LYS A 197 15.15 5.62 21.29
C LYS A 197 13.86 6.44 21.54
N SER A 198 13.49 7.36 20.67
CA SER A 198 12.27 8.17 20.81
C SER A 198 11.01 7.29 20.72
N LYS A 199 9.95 7.69 21.45
CA LYS A 199 8.61 7.09 21.33
C LYS A 199 7.75 7.73 20.23
N ASP A 200 8.32 8.61 19.40
CA ASP A 200 7.64 9.22 18.27
C ASP A 200 7.44 8.20 17.14
N ILE A 201 6.34 8.34 16.39
CA ILE A 201 6.04 7.52 15.20
C ILE A 201 7.16 7.57 14.16
N LYS A 202 7.90 8.69 14.08
CA LYS A 202 9.06 8.83 13.20
C LYS A 202 10.19 7.87 13.52
N SER A 203 10.29 7.42 14.78
CA SER A 203 11.30 6.46 15.21
C SER A 203 10.94 5.03 14.83
N LEU A 204 9.65 4.73 14.67
CA LEU A 204 9.17 3.40 14.31
C LEU A 204 9.50 3.05 12.86
N ARG A 205 9.90 1.82 12.64
CA ARG A 205 10.04 1.25 11.31
C ARG A 205 8.69 0.71 10.82
N ALA A 206 8.49 0.70 9.50
CA ALA A 206 7.23 0.28 8.90
C ALA A 206 6.86 -1.18 9.21
N ILE A 207 7.84 -2.10 9.23
CA ILE A 207 7.59 -3.52 9.48
C ILE A 207 7.07 -3.74 10.91
N PRO A 208 7.79 -3.34 11.99
CA PRO A 208 7.27 -3.50 13.35
C PRO A 208 5.95 -2.77 13.59
N TRP A 209 5.75 -1.60 12.97
CA TRP A 209 4.51 -0.86 13.05
C TRP A 209 3.31 -1.67 12.53
N VAL A 210 3.39 -2.18 11.31
CA VAL A 210 2.30 -2.99 10.73
C VAL A 210 2.14 -4.31 11.48
N PHE A 211 3.26 -4.94 11.85
CA PHE A 211 3.25 -6.25 12.48
C PHE A 211 2.55 -6.24 13.85
N ALA A 212 2.79 -5.22 14.67
CA ALA A 212 2.14 -5.08 15.97
C ALA A 212 0.61 -5.00 15.88
N TRP A 213 0.09 -4.25 14.92
CA TRP A 213 -1.34 -4.16 14.66
C TRP A 213 -1.94 -5.46 14.11
N THR A 214 -1.15 -6.20 13.33
CA THR A 214 -1.57 -7.49 12.77
C THR A 214 -1.75 -8.54 13.86
N GLN A 215 -0.91 -8.52 14.91
CA GLN A 215 -1.00 -9.49 16.01
C GLN A 215 -2.34 -9.43 16.75
N ILE A 216 -2.91 -8.25 16.88
CA ILE A 216 -4.23 -8.05 17.52
C ILE A 216 -5.41 -8.09 16.54
N ARG A 217 -5.19 -8.51 15.30
CA ARG A 217 -6.22 -8.58 14.24
C ARG A 217 -6.93 -7.26 13.96
N PHE A 218 -6.29 -6.12 14.22
CA PHE A 218 -6.86 -4.80 13.95
C PHE A 218 -6.36 -4.17 12.64
N ILE A 219 -5.14 -4.46 12.26
CA ILE A 219 -4.48 -4.10 10.99
C ILE A 219 -4.66 -2.61 10.60
N VAL A 220 -4.73 -1.72 11.57
CA VAL A 220 -5.05 -0.29 11.44
C VAL A 220 -4.27 0.43 10.32
N PRO A 221 -2.96 0.20 10.10
CA PRO A 221 -2.19 0.89 9.06
C PRO A 221 -2.69 0.65 7.63
N ALA A 222 -3.42 -0.43 7.40
CA ALA A 222 -3.86 -0.80 6.06
C ALA A 222 -5.20 -0.16 5.65
N TRP A 223 -6.00 0.29 6.62
CA TRP A 223 -7.34 0.83 6.34
C TRP A 223 -7.61 2.23 6.92
N LEU A 224 -6.83 2.69 7.91
CA LEU A 224 -7.07 3.98 8.57
C LEU A 224 -7.02 5.14 7.57
N GLY A 225 -8.06 5.96 7.58
CA GLY A 225 -8.25 7.09 6.67
C GLY A 225 -9.00 6.74 5.38
N THR A 226 -9.17 5.46 5.05
CA THR A 226 -9.87 5.03 3.83
C THR A 226 -11.38 5.27 3.93
N LEU A 227 -11.96 5.09 5.12
CA LEU A 227 -13.39 5.34 5.33
C LEU A 227 -13.79 6.77 4.96
N GLU A 228 -13.00 7.76 5.37
CA GLU A 228 -13.26 9.17 5.08
C GLU A 228 -13.19 9.46 3.59
N ALA A 229 -12.28 8.82 2.89
CA ALA A 229 -12.14 8.94 1.44
C ALA A 229 -13.34 8.30 0.70
N LEU A 230 -13.78 7.12 1.13
CA LEU A 230 -14.94 6.45 0.54
C LEU A 230 -16.23 7.23 0.80
N LYS A 231 -16.44 7.78 1.99
CA LYS A 231 -17.55 8.67 2.29
C LYS A 231 -17.59 9.93 1.42
N LEU A 232 -16.43 10.46 1.04
CA LEU A 232 -16.37 11.56 0.07
C LEU A 232 -16.78 11.09 -1.33
N ALA A 233 -16.30 9.92 -1.74
CA ALA A 233 -16.58 9.35 -3.05
C ALA A 233 -18.03 8.89 -3.24
N GLU A 234 -18.74 8.55 -2.16
CA GLU A 234 -20.17 8.16 -2.20
C GLU A 234 -21.12 9.31 -2.48
N ARG A 235 -20.68 10.56 -2.30
CA ARG A 235 -21.58 11.73 -2.37
C ARG A 235 -21.90 12.16 -3.79
N GLY A 236 -23.19 12.28 -4.10
CA GLY A 236 -23.69 12.90 -5.35
C GLY A 236 -23.16 12.19 -6.61
N GLN A 237 -22.64 12.97 -7.55
CA GLN A 237 -22.12 12.44 -8.83
C GLN A 237 -20.87 11.58 -8.68
N ASN A 238 -20.12 11.74 -7.60
CA ASN A 238 -18.92 10.95 -7.33
C ASN A 238 -19.22 9.46 -7.19
N ASN A 239 -20.40 9.06 -6.73
CA ASN A 239 -20.80 7.66 -6.61
C ASN A 239 -20.78 6.94 -7.95
N LYS A 240 -21.29 7.58 -9.01
CA LYS A 240 -21.24 7.01 -10.38
C LYS A 240 -19.79 6.84 -10.85
N ILE A 241 -18.93 7.82 -10.54
CA ILE A 241 -17.50 7.75 -10.88
C ILE A 241 -16.82 6.64 -10.09
N LEU A 242 -17.15 6.47 -8.79
CA LEU A 242 -16.62 5.43 -7.94
C LEU A 242 -16.95 4.02 -8.47
N LYS A 243 -18.22 3.79 -8.87
CA LYS A 243 -18.64 2.53 -9.50
C LYS A 243 -17.92 2.29 -10.83
N ASP A 244 -17.80 3.32 -11.69
CA ASP A 244 -17.07 3.22 -12.96
C ASP A 244 -15.57 2.93 -12.74
N MET A 245 -14.94 3.48 -11.68
CA MET A 245 -13.57 3.16 -11.31
C MET A 245 -13.42 1.71 -10.84
N LEU A 246 -14.36 1.23 -10.02
CA LEU A 246 -14.32 -0.13 -9.50
C LEU A 246 -14.43 -1.16 -10.62
N ASN A 247 -15.34 -0.95 -11.56
CA ASN A 247 -15.61 -1.89 -12.65
C ASN A 247 -14.58 -1.82 -13.78
N ASN A 248 -13.98 -0.67 -14.03
CA ASN A 248 -13.20 -0.46 -15.25
C ASN A 248 -11.74 -0.09 -15.03
N TRP A 249 -11.30 0.20 -13.80
CA TRP A 249 -9.90 0.59 -13.54
C TRP A 249 -9.14 -0.43 -12.71
N PRO A 250 -8.27 -1.25 -13.31
CA PRO A 250 -7.56 -2.32 -12.62
C PRO A 250 -6.79 -1.87 -11.37
N PHE A 251 -6.21 -0.67 -11.38
CA PHE A 251 -5.54 -0.11 -10.20
C PHE A 251 -6.49 0.08 -9.02
N PHE A 252 -7.67 0.66 -9.29
CA PHE A 252 -8.64 0.93 -8.24
C PHE A 252 -9.27 -0.36 -7.72
N TYR A 253 -9.63 -1.26 -8.62
CA TYR A 253 -10.12 -2.60 -8.30
C TYR A 253 -9.14 -3.35 -7.39
N ALA A 254 -7.88 -3.50 -7.80
CA ALA A 254 -6.86 -4.20 -7.02
C ALA A 254 -6.58 -3.54 -5.65
N MET A 255 -6.74 -2.21 -5.55
CA MET A 255 -6.61 -1.50 -4.29
C MET A 255 -7.77 -1.80 -3.34
N MET A 256 -9.00 -1.89 -3.86
CA MET A 256 -10.20 -2.22 -3.07
C MET A 256 -10.22 -3.71 -2.69
N ASP A 257 -9.85 -4.60 -3.59
CA ASP A 257 -9.72 -6.05 -3.33
C ASP A 257 -8.68 -6.32 -2.23
N MET A 258 -7.54 -5.64 -2.27
CA MET A 258 -6.57 -5.70 -1.17
C MET A 258 -7.11 -5.18 0.16
N LEU A 259 -7.94 -4.14 0.14
CA LEU A 259 -8.60 -3.63 1.34
C LEU A 259 -9.56 -4.69 1.89
N ASP A 260 -10.33 -5.31 1.04
CA ASP A 260 -11.29 -6.37 1.41
C ASP A 260 -10.59 -7.56 2.05
N MET A 261 -9.49 -8.04 1.45
CA MET A 261 -8.63 -9.07 2.05
C MET A 261 -8.08 -8.67 3.42
N VAL A 262 -7.77 -7.39 3.64
CA VAL A 262 -7.32 -6.87 4.95
C VAL A 262 -8.47 -6.92 5.95
N LEU A 263 -9.65 -6.44 5.55
CA LEU A 263 -10.83 -6.38 6.42
C LEU A 263 -11.30 -7.78 6.83
N ALA A 264 -11.26 -8.74 5.93
CA ALA A 264 -11.57 -10.15 6.21
C ALA A 264 -10.64 -10.79 7.26
N LYS A 265 -9.42 -10.25 7.44
CA LYS A 265 -8.47 -10.71 8.47
C LYS A 265 -8.64 -10.01 9.82
N THR A 266 -9.51 -9.02 9.94
CA THR A 266 -9.78 -8.34 11.20
C THR A 266 -10.74 -9.16 12.07
N ASP A 267 -10.61 -9.08 13.40
CA ASP A 267 -11.54 -9.73 14.33
C ASP A 267 -11.79 -8.84 15.55
N GLN A 268 -13.01 -8.31 15.64
CA GLN A 268 -13.40 -7.40 16.72
C GLN A 268 -13.40 -8.05 18.11
N ARG A 269 -13.62 -9.35 18.22
CA ARG A 269 -13.60 -10.08 19.50
C ARG A 269 -12.18 -10.15 20.02
N ILE A 270 -11.22 -10.45 19.14
CA ILE A 270 -9.80 -10.47 19.49
C ILE A 270 -9.34 -9.07 19.89
N ILE A 271 -9.71 -8.03 19.12
CA ILE A 271 -9.38 -6.63 19.44
C ILE A 271 -9.90 -6.26 20.85
N LYS A 272 -11.16 -6.53 21.14
CA LYS A 272 -11.76 -6.27 22.47
C LYS A 272 -11.03 -7.02 23.58
N PHE A 273 -10.71 -8.28 23.36
CA PHE A 273 -9.97 -9.09 24.35
C PHE A 273 -8.61 -8.44 24.69
N TYR A 274 -7.88 -7.98 23.69
CA TYR A 274 -6.61 -7.26 23.95
C TYR A 274 -6.83 -5.92 24.66
N GLU A 275 -7.90 -5.19 24.33
CA GLU A 275 -8.29 -3.94 25.00
C GLU A 275 -8.63 -4.18 26.49
N GLU A 276 -9.34 -5.25 26.79
CA GLU A 276 -9.72 -5.62 28.16
C GLU A 276 -8.50 -6.08 28.99
N CYS A 277 -7.62 -6.89 28.39
CA CYS A 277 -6.44 -7.42 29.10
C CYS A 277 -5.32 -6.38 29.28
N LEU A 278 -5.09 -5.54 28.28
CA LEU A 278 -3.91 -4.65 28.23
C LEU A 278 -4.26 -3.18 28.24
N GLY A 279 -5.52 -2.84 27.98
CA GLY A 279 -6.01 -1.48 27.85
C GLY A 279 -6.02 -0.71 29.17
N ASP A 280 -6.23 0.59 29.04
CA ASP A 280 -6.44 1.54 30.13
C ASP A 280 -7.83 2.13 29.96
N LYS A 281 -8.56 2.35 31.07
CA LYS A 281 -9.90 2.98 31.05
C LYS A 281 -9.93 4.29 30.26
N ASN A 282 -8.84 5.07 30.33
CA ASN A 282 -8.71 6.33 29.59
C ASN A 282 -8.57 6.16 28.07
N LEU A 283 -8.28 4.94 27.58
CA LEU A 283 -8.12 4.63 26.16
C LEU A 283 -9.34 3.94 25.54
N LYS A 284 -10.36 3.62 26.36
CA LYS A 284 -11.57 2.93 25.93
C LYS A 284 -12.25 3.66 24.77
N ASN A 285 -12.43 4.97 24.87
CA ASN A 285 -13.06 5.78 23.82
C ASN A 285 -12.26 5.75 22.49
N THR A 286 -10.92 5.67 22.58
CA THR A 286 -10.07 5.55 21.36
C THR A 286 -10.29 4.20 20.67
N GLY A 287 -10.32 3.11 21.44
CA GLY A 287 -10.61 1.78 20.92
C GLY A 287 -12.01 1.68 20.30
N GLU A 288 -13.03 2.18 20.99
CA GLU A 288 -14.41 2.21 20.49
C GLU A 288 -14.55 3.00 19.19
N LYS A 289 -13.92 4.18 19.10
CA LYS A 289 -13.90 5.00 17.89
C LYS A 289 -13.27 4.24 16.72
N LEU A 290 -12.11 3.61 16.92
CA LEU A 290 -11.43 2.86 15.88
C LEU A 290 -12.23 1.62 15.43
N ARG A 291 -12.80 0.87 16.37
CA ARG A 291 -13.66 -0.28 16.06
C ARG A 291 -14.93 0.11 15.30
N LYS A 292 -15.54 1.26 15.65
CA LYS A 292 -16.69 1.80 14.92
C LYS A 292 -16.30 2.20 13.48
N GLN A 293 -15.14 2.82 13.29
CA GLN A 293 -14.63 3.12 11.95
C GLN A 293 -14.40 1.84 11.14
N LEU A 294 -13.80 0.81 11.74
CA LEU A 294 -13.61 -0.49 11.12
C LEU A 294 -14.94 -1.12 10.70
N SER A 295 -15.94 -1.21 11.60
CA SER A 295 -17.25 -1.77 11.28
C SER A 295 -17.94 -1.04 10.13
N THR A 296 -17.88 0.30 10.16
CA THR A 296 -18.48 1.11 9.10
C THR A 296 -17.75 0.87 7.77
N LEU A 297 -16.43 0.72 7.79
CA LEU A 297 -15.66 0.46 6.58
C LEU A 297 -15.95 -0.93 6.00
N ILE A 298 -16.07 -1.97 6.86
CA ILE A 298 -16.48 -3.32 6.43
C ILE A 298 -17.84 -3.28 5.74
N TYR A 299 -18.81 -2.61 6.36
CA TYR A 299 -20.15 -2.45 5.77
C TYR A 299 -20.08 -1.75 4.40
N PHE A 300 -19.27 -0.70 4.30
CA PHE A 300 -19.05 0.02 3.04
C PHE A 300 -18.48 -0.87 1.94
N CYS A 301 -17.43 -1.64 2.26
CA CYS A 301 -16.82 -2.54 1.29
C CYS A 301 -17.81 -3.61 0.82
N LEU A 302 -18.56 -4.22 1.73
CA LEU A 302 -19.59 -5.20 1.38
C LEU A 302 -20.63 -4.65 0.41
N LEU A 303 -21.09 -3.40 0.56
CA LEU A 303 -22.04 -2.78 -0.37
C LEU A 303 -21.51 -2.63 -1.80
N TYR A 304 -20.19 -2.44 -1.95
CA TYR A 304 -19.58 -2.21 -3.27
C TYR A 304 -18.98 -3.48 -3.90
N THR A 305 -18.66 -4.50 -3.10
CA THR A 305 -18.12 -5.77 -3.61
C THR A 305 -19.21 -6.80 -3.88
N SER A 306 -20.32 -6.82 -3.13
CA SER A 306 -21.45 -7.71 -3.39
C SER A 306 -22.25 -7.34 -4.64
N ASP A 307 -22.44 -6.05 -4.89
CA ASP A 307 -23.13 -5.58 -6.13
C ASP A 307 -22.35 -5.89 -7.41
N ALA A 308 -21.03 -6.07 -7.33
CA ALA A 308 -20.21 -6.45 -8.47
C ALA A 308 -20.19 -7.98 -8.76
N ALA A 309 -20.75 -8.78 -7.85
CA ALA A 309 -20.85 -10.23 -8.00
C ALA A 309 -22.24 -10.68 -8.56
N ASP A 310 -23.23 -9.77 -8.56
CA ASP A 310 -24.61 -10.05 -8.99
C ASP A 310 -24.93 -9.50 -10.40
N GLU A 311 -23.99 -8.81 -11.09
CA GLU A 311 -24.03 -8.45 -12.50
C GLU A 311 -23.07 -9.31 -13.35
#